data_5ab423c5244f1aab84777779aee2fb36
#
_entry.id   5ab423c5244f1aab84777779aee2fb36
#
_cell.length_a   1.000
_cell.length_b   1.000
_cell.length_c   1.000
_cell.angle_alpha   90.00
_cell.angle_beta   90.00
_cell.angle_gamma   90.00
#
_symmetry.space_group_name_H-M   'P 1'
#
loop_
_entity.id
_entity.type
_entity.pdbx_description
1 polymer ?
#
loop_
_entity_poly.entity_id
_entity_poly.type
_entity_poly.pdbx_seq_one_letter_code
_entity_poly.pdbx_strand_id
1 'polypeptide(L)'
;MIDLNDYSKTAAQHGWGAGWPSCGGARTGGLAVVAAPRSQVGVSVHRRIARLVGLLFGETERRGYLLRPGQCWGYACRAIAGTAVASNHSWGLAVDINSLANPYQFPRRTDQPTWMPLLWNRYGFAWGGNYNDNGRLGKADSMHYEFMGTPADADQMTALALYELTGEYVPVGSSGSSRKDDPVAVIPITVAADNTFRSSVMAEAGGDSIVVARAWITVGSTWGNSSFVITALDGGGRVLVQQRFDVPNNNTRVVELPGGSKLATVEGRTDAKAIPAAALVSLNR
;
A
#
# COMPACT_ATOMS: atom_id res chain seq x y z
N MET A 1 2.41 -5.48 7.30
CA MET A 1 3.16 -5.57 6.02
C MET A 1 2.50 -6.63 5.16
N ILE A 2 2.18 -6.34 3.89
CA ILE A 2 1.60 -7.30 2.96
C ILE A 2 2.64 -8.35 2.63
N ASP A 3 2.31 -9.63 2.82
CA ASP A 3 3.17 -10.73 2.40
C ASP A 3 2.91 -11.03 0.91
N LEU A 4 3.86 -10.68 0.06
CA LEU A 4 3.76 -10.85 -1.39
C LEU A 4 3.95 -12.31 -1.86
N ASN A 5 4.28 -13.21 -0.94
CA ASN A 5 4.47 -14.63 -1.22
C ASN A 5 3.38 -15.51 -0.57
N ASP A 6 2.43 -14.92 0.15
CA ASP A 6 1.32 -15.66 0.76
C ASP A 6 0.21 -15.94 -0.28
N TYR A 7 0.42 -16.95 -1.08
CA TYR A 7 -0.60 -17.50 -2.00
C TYR A 7 -1.54 -18.50 -1.32
N SER A 8 -1.46 -18.67 0.00
CA SER A 8 -2.33 -19.58 0.75
C SER A 8 -3.75 -19.05 0.92
N LYS A 9 -3.93 -17.73 0.79
CA LYS A 9 -5.22 -17.05 0.93
C LYS A 9 -5.70 -16.48 -0.41
N THR A 10 -6.98 -16.65 -0.66
CA THR A 10 -7.66 -16.01 -1.79
C THR A 10 -8.03 -14.56 -1.46
N ALA A 11 -8.28 -13.74 -2.48
CA ALA A 11 -8.79 -12.39 -2.27
C ALA A 11 -10.12 -12.35 -1.50
N ALA A 12 -10.97 -13.37 -1.62
CA ALA A 12 -12.17 -13.50 -0.81
C ALA A 12 -11.85 -13.60 0.70
N GLN A 13 -10.83 -14.38 1.07
CA GLN A 13 -10.36 -14.50 2.46
C GLN A 13 -9.68 -13.23 2.97
N HIS A 14 -9.17 -12.39 2.06
CA HIS A 14 -8.70 -11.04 2.36
C HIS A 14 -9.82 -9.99 2.44
N GLY A 15 -11.10 -10.38 2.33
CA GLY A 15 -12.23 -9.47 2.50
C GLY A 15 -12.71 -8.77 1.22
N TRP A 16 -12.28 -9.21 0.03
CA TRP A 16 -12.70 -8.63 -1.25
C TRP A 16 -14.04 -9.15 -1.79
N GLY A 17 -14.75 -9.98 -1.02
CA GLY A 17 -16.00 -10.59 -1.43
C GLY A 17 -15.82 -11.72 -2.44
N ALA A 18 -16.90 -12.10 -3.14
CA ALA A 18 -16.89 -13.25 -4.04
C ALA A 18 -16.22 -12.95 -5.39
N GLY A 19 -15.25 -13.81 -5.78
CA GLY A 19 -14.64 -13.83 -7.10
C GLY A 19 -15.38 -14.77 -8.07
N TRP A 20 -14.68 -15.29 -9.08
CA TRP A 20 -15.23 -16.30 -9.98
C TRP A 20 -15.79 -17.51 -9.17
N PRO A 21 -16.94 -18.11 -9.58
CA PRO A 21 -17.70 -17.84 -10.80
C PRO A 21 -18.71 -16.67 -10.71
N SER A 22 -19.07 -16.21 -9.55
CA SER A 22 -20.10 -15.17 -9.38
C SER A 22 -19.59 -13.77 -9.73
N CYS A 23 -18.36 -13.42 -9.34
CA CYS A 23 -17.74 -12.10 -9.51
C CYS A 23 -18.62 -10.91 -9.07
N GLY A 24 -19.51 -11.16 -8.09
CA GLY A 24 -20.58 -10.25 -7.72
C GLY A 24 -20.10 -8.86 -7.30
N GLY A 25 -19.08 -8.78 -6.44
CA GLY A 25 -18.54 -7.52 -5.96
C GLY A 25 -17.92 -6.65 -7.06
N ALA A 26 -17.24 -7.27 -8.02
CA ALA A 26 -16.64 -6.55 -9.14
C ALA A 26 -17.67 -6.11 -10.19
N ARG A 27 -18.70 -6.93 -10.46
CA ARG A 27 -19.73 -6.63 -11.49
C ARG A 27 -20.71 -5.52 -11.08
N THR A 28 -20.99 -5.36 -9.80
CA THR A 28 -22.03 -4.44 -9.29
C THR A 28 -21.49 -3.05 -8.96
N GLY A 29 -20.63 -2.49 -9.80
CA GLY A 29 -20.13 -1.12 -9.63
C GLY A 29 -18.85 -1.00 -8.82
N GLY A 30 -18.21 -2.14 -8.51
CA GLY A 30 -16.88 -2.17 -7.86
C GLY A 30 -15.70 -1.90 -8.79
N LEU A 31 -15.92 -1.67 -10.09
CA LEU A 31 -14.85 -1.43 -11.06
C LEU A 31 -14.71 0.04 -11.45
N ALA A 32 -13.50 0.41 -11.82
CA ALA A 32 -13.17 1.69 -12.45
C ALA A 32 -12.15 1.46 -13.59
N VAL A 33 -12.24 2.26 -14.63
CA VAL A 33 -11.22 2.30 -15.69
C VAL A 33 -10.11 3.25 -15.27
N VAL A 34 -8.88 2.76 -15.38
CA VAL A 34 -7.66 3.53 -15.11
C VAL A 34 -6.85 3.61 -16.39
N ALA A 35 -6.52 4.82 -16.82
CA ALA A 35 -5.68 5.06 -17.99
C ALA A 35 -4.25 5.47 -17.58
N ALA A 36 -3.27 4.90 -18.23
CA ALA A 36 -1.88 5.34 -18.12
C ALA A 36 -1.72 6.72 -18.77
N PRO A 37 -1.02 7.68 -18.12
CA PRO A 37 -1.11 9.09 -18.54
C PRO A 37 -0.46 9.40 -19.88
N ARG A 38 0.56 8.66 -20.30
CA ARG A 38 1.27 8.91 -21.58
C ARG A 38 0.72 8.05 -22.72
N SER A 39 0.62 6.75 -22.53
CA SER A 39 0.14 5.82 -23.55
C SER A 39 -1.38 5.84 -23.73
N GLN A 40 -2.13 6.37 -22.77
CA GLN A 40 -3.59 6.34 -22.70
C GLN A 40 -4.17 4.91 -22.67
N VAL A 41 -3.35 3.91 -22.38
CA VAL A 41 -3.79 2.53 -22.21
C VAL A 41 -4.66 2.40 -20.99
N GLY A 42 -5.93 2.01 -21.17
CA GLY A 42 -6.90 1.85 -20.11
C GLY A 42 -7.07 0.39 -19.71
N VAL A 43 -7.16 0.14 -18.39
CA VAL A 43 -7.53 -1.16 -17.83
C VAL A 43 -8.66 -0.99 -16.81
N SER A 44 -9.52 -1.99 -16.69
CA SER A 44 -10.58 -2.02 -15.67
C SER A 44 -10.06 -2.74 -14.43
N VAL A 45 -10.10 -2.09 -13.27
CA VAL A 45 -9.66 -2.66 -11.99
C VAL A 45 -10.69 -2.41 -10.89
N HIS A 46 -10.54 -3.07 -9.75
CA HIS A 46 -11.38 -2.80 -8.59
C HIS A 46 -11.25 -1.33 -8.19
N ARG A 47 -12.40 -0.67 -7.95
CA ARG A 47 -12.46 0.78 -7.67
C ARG A 47 -11.53 1.21 -6.54
N ARG A 48 -11.37 0.38 -5.50
CA ARG A 48 -10.57 0.72 -4.32
C ARG A 48 -9.06 0.76 -4.60
N ILE A 49 -8.57 0.02 -5.60
CA ILE A 49 -7.16 0.08 -6.04
C ILE A 49 -6.94 0.96 -7.27
N ALA A 50 -8.00 1.54 -7.83
CA ALA A 50 -7.91 2.26 -9.09
C ALA A 50 -6.93 3.44 -9.04
N ARG A 51 -6.98 4.24 -7.96
CA ARG A 51 -6.06 5.36 -7.78
C ARG A 51 -4.62 4.87 -7.63
N LEU A 52 -4.40 3.81 -6.88
CA LEU A 52 -3.08 3.19 -6.71
C LEU A 52 -2.51 2.71 -8.04
N VAL A 53 -3.29 1.97 -8.83
CA VAL A 53 -2.88 1.50 -10.16
C VAL A 53 -2.57 2.69 -11.08
N GLY A 54 -3.36 3.76 -11.04
CA GLY A 54 -3.10 4.98 -11.81
C GLY A 54 -1.77 5.64 -11.48
N LEU A 55 -1.44 5.73 -10.20
CA LEU A 55 -0.16 6.25 -9.74
C LEU A 55 1.01 5.37 -10.21
N LEU A 56 0.87 4.05 -10.11
CA LEU A 56 1.88 3.10 -10.55
C LEU A 56 2.07 3.10 -12.07
N PHE A 57 1.00 3.22 -12.85
CA PHE A 57 1.11 3.44 -14.29
C PHE A 57 1.84 4.73 -14.62
N GLY A 58 1.50 5.82 -13.94
CA GLY A 58 2.17 7.10 -14.12
C GLY A 58 3.66 7.02 -13.85
N GLU A 59 4.06 6.42 -12.74
CA GLU A 59 5.45 6.27 -12.36
C GLU A 59 6.19 5.29 -13.29
N THR A 60 5.53 4.20 -13.72
CA THR A 60 6.09 3.24 -14.68
C THR A 60 6.44 3.94 -16.00
N GLU A 61 5.50 4.74 -16.53
CA GLU A 61 5.73 5.48 -17.78
C GLU A 61 6.69 6.67 -17.62
N ARG A 62 6.70 7.31 -16.46
CA ARG A 62 7.65 8.38 -16.15
C ARG A 62 9.09 7.87 -16.16
N ARG A 63 9.32 6.65 -15.70
CA ARG A 63 10.61 5.96 -15.73
C ARG A 63 10.96 5.35 -17.10
N GLY A 64 10.10 5.53 -18.10
CA GLY A 64 10.40 5.19 -19.50
C GLY A 64 9.85 3.83 -19.97
N TYR A 65 9.11 3.08 -19.14
CA TYR A 65 8.45 1.86 -19.60
C TYR A 65 6.99 2.14 -19.98
N LEU A 66 6.75 2.32 -21.28
CA LEU A 66 5.42 2.65 -21.80
C LEU A 66 4.52 1.43 -21.88
N LEU A 67 3.26 1.58 -21.48
CA LEU A 67 2.23 0.59 -21.71
C LEU A 67 1.84 0.57 -23.21
N ARG A 68 1.56 -0.63 -23.74
CA ARG A 68 1.28 -0.84 -25.18
C ARG A 68 -0.20 -1.13 -25.40
N PRO A 69 -0.86 -0.40 -26.30
CA PRO A 69 -2.27 -0.65 -26.63
C PRO A 69 -2.52 -2.10 -27.05
N GLY A 70 -3.64 -2.68 -26.56
CA GLY A 70 -4.01 -4.06 -26.85
C GLY A 70 -3.16 -5.15 -26.21
N GLN A 71 -2.26 -4.78 -25.28
CA GLN A 71 -1.37 -5.73 -24.59
C GLN A 71 -1.48 -5.63 -23.06
N CYS A 72 -2.45 -4.88 -22.54
CA CYS A 72 -2.63 -4.70 -21.10
C CYS A 72 -4.07 -5.06 -20.72
N TRP A 73 -4.23 -5.80 -19.61
CA TRP A 73 -5.51 -6.33 -19.17
C TRP A 73 -5.70 -6.06 -17.68
N GLY A 74 -6.95 -5.96 -17.28
CA GLY A 74 -7.33 -5.81 -15.86
C GLY A 74 -8.39 -6.85 -15.50
N TYR A 75 -9.59 -6.40 -15.12
CA TYR A 75 -10.70 -7.28 -14.71
C TYR A 75 -11.07 -8.31 -15.77
N ALA A 76 -11.16 -9.56 -15.35
CA ALA A 76 -11.69 -10.67 -16.12
C ALA A 76 -12.30 -11.70 -15.17
N CYS A 77 -13.64 -11.91 -15.26
CA CYS A 77 -14.34 -12.90 -14.44
C CYS A 77 -14.00 -14.31 -14.92
N ARG A 78 -12.95 -14.90 -14.39
CA ARG A 78 -12.46 -16.23 -14.80
C ARG A 78 -11.69 -16.94 -13.67
N ALA A 79 -11.56 -18.25 -13.81
CA ALA A 79 -10.60 -19.01 -13.03
C ALA A 79 -9.16 -18.81 -13.57
N ILE A 80 -8.17 -19.21 -12.79
CA ILE A 80 -6.80 -19.42 -13.23
C ILE A 80 -6.83 -20.55 -14.28
N ALA A 81 -6.16 -20.34 -15.41
CA ALA A 81 -6.18 -21.29 -16.52
C ALA A 81 -5.79 -22.70 -16.07
N GLY A 82 -6.63 -23.70 -16.43
CA GLY A 82 -6.44 -25.11 -16.07
C GLY A 82 -6.81 -25.47 -14.61
N THR A 83 -7.45 -24.57 -13.87
CA THR A 83 -7.84 -24.80 -12.47
C THR A 83 -9.29 -24.40 -12.20
N ALA A 84 -9.82 -24.75 -11.02
CA ALA A 84 -11.08 -24.25 -10.50
C ALA A 84 -10.89 -23.08 -9.50
N VAL A 85 -9.68 -22.55 -9.37
CA VAL A 85 -9.36 -21.46 -8.46
C VAL A 85 -9.61 -20.12 -9.15
N ALA A 86 -10.28 -19.20 -8.45
CA ALA A 86 -10.54 -17.87 -8.98
C ALA A 86 -9.23 -17.10 -9.21
N SER A 87 -9.07 -16.51 -10.39
CA SER A 87 -7.96 -15.59 -10.68
C SER A 87 -8.19 -14.25 -9.98
N ASN A 88 -7.15 -13.57 -9.53
CA ASN A 88 -7.24 -12.22 -8.97
C ASN A 88 -7.78 -11.17 -9.97
N HIS A 89 -7.73 -11.45 -11.25
CA HIS A 89 -8.48 -10.68 -12.26
C HIS A 89 -9.99 -10.68 -12.02
N SER A 90 -10.55 -11.75 -11.42
CA SER A 90 -12.00 -11.84 -11.19
C SER A 90 -12.52 -10.87 -10.12
N TRP A 91 -11.63 -10.31 -9.32
CA TRP A 91 -11.92 -9.20 -8.41
C TRP A 91 -11.48 -7.84 -8.96
N GLY A 92 -10.78 -7.82 -10.10
CA GLY A 92 -10.11 -6.61 -10.59
C GLY A 92 -8.89 -6.21 -9.78
N LEU A 93 -8.26 -7.16 -9.08
CA LEU A 93 -7.08 -6.96 -8.24
C LEU A 93 -5.77 -7.26 -8.96
N ALA A 94 -5.83 -7.66 -10.22
CA ALA A 94 -4.66 -7.93 -11.02
C ALA A 94 -4.66 -7.12 -12.32
N VAL A 95 -3.44 -6.83 -12.80
CA VAL A 95 -3.19 -6.20 -14.09
C VAL A 95 -2.09 -6.95 -14.82
N ASP A 96 -2.28 -7.16 -16.12
CA ASP A 96 -1.28 -7.67 -17.04
C ASP A 96 -0.71 -6.51 -17.84
N ILE A 97 0.61 -6.40 -17.95
CA ILE A 97 1.29 -5.30 -18.62
C ILE A 97 2.16 -5.82 -19.75
N ASN A 98 1.89 -5.34 -20.99
CA ASN A 98 2.65 -5.63 -22.20
C ASN A 98 2.85 -7.14 -22.44
N SER A 99 1.75 -7.87 -22.47
CA SER A 99 1.68 -9.35 -22.48
C SER A 99 2.50 -10.01 -23.60
N LEU A 100 2.62 -9.40 -24.78
CA LEU A 100 3.40 -9.96 -25.88
C LEU A 100 4.92 -9.97 -25.60
N ALA A 101 5.41 -8.97 -24.88
CA ALA A 101 6.80 -8.90 -24.48
C ALA A 101 7.06 -9.68 -23.18
N ASN A 102 6.04 -9.84 -22.36
CA ASN A 102 6.11 -10.44 -21.02
C ASN A 102 5.17 -11.66 -20.90
N PRO A 103 5.31 -12.69 -21.74
CA PRO A 103 4.35 -13.79 -21.79
C PRO A 103 4.42 -14.72 -20.58
N TYR A 104 3.32 -15.45 -20.33
CA TYR A 104 3.29 -16.61 -19.45
C TYR A 104 3.99 -17.79 -20.10
N GLN A 105 5.24 -18.00 -19.79
CA GLN A 105 6.05 -19.05 -20.42
C GLN A 105 7.23 -19.54 -19.57
N PHE A 106 7.86 -20.63 -20.03
CA PHE A 106 9.15 -21.12 -19.56
C PHE A 106 10.10 -21.27 -20.77
N PRO A 107 11.37 -20.87 -20.67
CA PRO A 107 11.96 -20.07 -19.59
C PRO A 107 11.30 -18.68 -19.50
N ARG A 108 11.44 -18.02 -18.37
CA ARG A 108 10.92 -16.65 -18.18
C ARG A 108 11.48 -15.71 -19.23
N ARG A 109 10.59 -14.93 -19.87
CA ARG A 109 10.94 -13.83 -20.77
C ARG A 109 10.25 -12.57 -20.32
N THR A 110 10.99 -11.46 -20.31
CA THR A 110 10.45 -10.13 -19.99
C THR A 110 11.34 -9.06 -20.59
N ASP A 111 10.76 -7.94 -21.00
CA ASP A 111 11.44 -6.70 -21.34
C ASP A 111 11.29 -5.64 -20.23
N GLN A 112 10.67 -6.01 -19.12
CA GLN A 112 10.53 -5.09 -17.99
C GLN A 112 11.87 -4.82 -17.33
N PRO A 113 12.20 -3.55 -17.07
CA PRO A 113 13.37 -3.20 -16.29
C PRO A 113 13.28 -3.76 -14.86
N THR A 114 14.41 -4.11 -14.27
CA THR A 114 14.48 -4.71 -12.93
C THR A 114 13.85 -3.86 -11.82
N TRP A 115 13.83 -2.54 -11.99
CA TRP A 115 13.19 -1.63 -11.03
C TRP A 115 11.66 -1.72 -11.05
N MET A 116 11.05 -2.19 -12.14
CA MET A 116 9.58 -2.18 -12.29
C MET A 116 8.88 -3.15 -11.33
N PRO A 117 9.26 -4.44 -11.23
CA PRO A 117 8.73 -5.31 -10.19
C PRO A 117 8.95 -4.77 -8.77
N LEU A 118 10.12 -4.19 -8.49
CA LEU A 118 10.41 -3.61 -7.19
C LEU A 118 9.50 -2.41 -6.85
N LEU A 119 9.19 -1.57 -7.85
CA LEU A 119 8.24 -0.48 -7.70
C LEU A 119 6.85 -1.01 -7.31
N TRP A 120 6.32 -1.97 -8.05
CA TRP A 120 4.98 -2.51 -7.81
C TRP A 120 4.90 -3.29 -6.50
N ASN A 121 5.94 -4.07 -6.17
CA ASN A 121 6.04 -4.82 -4.92
C ASN A 121 5.98 -3.89 -3.69
N ARG A 122 6.60 -2.71 -3.78
CA ARG A 122 6.58 -1.71 -2.70
C ARG A 122 5.16 -1.33 -2.28
N TYR A 123 4.21 -1.35 -3.21
CA TYR A 123 2.82 -0.97 -2.98
C TYR A 123 1.86 -2.16 -2.94
N GLY A 124 2.37 -3.34 -2.59
CA GLY A 124 1.55 -4.51 -2.29
C GLY A 124 1.15 -5.38 -3.47
N PHE A 125 1.77 -5.19 -4.64
CA PHE A 125 1.55 -6.05 -5.79
C PHE A 125 2.64 -7.11 -5.90
N ALA A 126 2.28 -8.38 -5.89
CA ALA A 126 3.18 -9.47 -6.26
C ALA A 126 3.38 -9.51 -7.78
N TRP A 127 4.59 -9.88 -8.21
CA TRP A 127 4.90 -10.04 -9.64
C TRP A 127 4.93 -11.51 -10.04
N GLY A 128 4.12 -11.90 -10.99
CA GLY A 128 4.05 -13.27 -11.50
C GLY A 128 5.32 -13.76 -12.21
N GLY A 129 6.23 -12.85 -12.55
CA GLY A 129 7.57 -13.21 -13.03
C GLY A 129 8.40 -14.00 -12.00
N ASN A 130 8.02 -13.97 -10.72
CA ASN A 130 8.64 -14.73 -9.65
C ASN A 130 7.97 -16.11 -9.42
N TYR A 131 6.90 -16.43 -10.12
CA TYR A 131 6.28 -17.75 -10.01
C TYR A 131 7.26 -18.86 -10.37
N ASN A 132 7.11 -20.01 -9.72
CA ASN A 132 7.95 -21.17 -9.93
C ASN A 132 9.46 -20.86 -9.82
N ASP A 133 9.87 -20.26 -8.71
CA ASP A 133 11.26 -19.92 -8.43
C ASP A 133 11.89 -19.07 -9.56
N ASN A 134 11.28 -17.94 -9.86
CA ASN A 134 11.69 -17.05 -10.95
C ASN A 134 11.67 -17.72 -12.34
N GLY A 135 10.78 -18.68 -12.54
CA GLY A 135 10.65 -19.43 -13.78
C GLY A 135 11.67 -20.55 -13.93
N ARG A 136 12.39 -20.95 -12.89
CA ARG A 136 13.34 -22.06 -12.94
C ARG A 136 12.66 -23.43 -13.02
N LEU A 137 11.58 -23.60 -12.24
CA LEU A 137 10.87 -24.87 -12.11
C LEU A 137 9.64 -25.00 -13.01
N GLY A 138 9.21 -23.90 -13.64
CA GLY A 138 8.02 -23.87 -14.46
C GLY A 138 7.78 -22.50 -15.11
N LYS A 139 6.56 -22.27 -15.57
CA LYS A 139 6.22 -21.02 -16.24
C LYS A 139 6.16 -19.86 -15.23
N ALA A 140 6.79 -18.76 -15.59
CA ALA A 140 6.59 -17.46 -14.96
C ALA A 140 5.55 -16.66 -15.74
N ASP A 141 4.81 -15.79 -15.05
CA ASP A 141 3.83 -14.88 -15.65
C ASP A 141 4.34 -13.44 -15.59
N SER A 142 5.22 -13.10 -16.51
CA SER A 142 5.96 -11.84 -16.46
C SER A 142 5.11 -10.60 -16.68
N MET A 143 3.92 -10.71 -17.32
CA MET A 143 3.00 -9.59 -17.49
C MET A 143 2.23 -9.27 -16.20
N HIS A 144 2.04 -10.26 -15.31
CA HIS A 144 1.06 -10.27 -14.24
C HIS A 144 1.54 -9.60 -12.96
N TYR A 145 0.75 -8.66 -12.47
CA TYR A 145 0.87 -8.03 -11.16
C TYR A 145 -0.45 -8.17 -10.40
N GLU A 146 -0.43 -8.67 -9.17
CA GLU A 146 -1.62 -8.89 -8.38
C GLU A 146 -1.50 -8.30 -6.97
N PHE A 147 -2.53 -7.57 -6.55
CA PHE A 147 -2.56 -6.97 -5.21
C PHE A 147 -2.86 -8.04 -4.16
N MET A 148 -1.97 -8.18 -3.18
CA MET A 148 -1.98 -9.26 -2.19
C MET A 148 -2.60 -8.85 -0.85
N GLY A 149 -2.96 -7.59 -0.67
CA GLY A 149 -3.46 -7.07 0.60
C GLY A 149 -4.97 -7.13 0.75
N THR A 150 -5.45 -6.72 1.92
CA THR A 150 -6.85 -6.47 2.25
C THR A 150 -7.36 -5.17 1.63
N PRO A 151 -8.68 -4.89 1.64
CA PRO A 151 -9.20 -3.57 1.28
C PRO A 151 -8.59 -2.41 2.09
N ALA A 152 -8.31 -2.61 3.38
CA ALA A 152 -7.66 -1.60 4.21
C ALA A 152 -6.19 -1.36 3.79
N ASP A 153 -5.47 -2.44 3.43
CA ASP A 153 -4.12 -2.30 2.90
C ASP A 153 -4.10 -1.51 1.58
N ALA A 154 -5.12 -1.67 0.73
CA ALA A 154 -5.23 -0.91 -0.52
C ALA A 154 -5.32 0.60 -0.28
N ASP A 155 -6.06 1.03 0.73
CA ASP A 155 -6.16 2.45 1.12
C ASP A 155 -4.82 2.96 1.64
N GLN A 156 -4.14 2.17 2.48
CA GLN A 156 -2.82 2.50 3.03
C GLN A 156 -1.77 2.61 1.92
N MET A 157 -1.73 1.65 1.00
CA MET A 157 -0.79 1.67 -0.12
C MET A 157 -1.07 2.83 -1.09
N THR A 158 -2.35 3.19 -1.26
CA THR A 158 -2.73 4.36 -2.06
C THR A 158 -2.22 5.65 -1.42
N ALA A 159 -2.41 5.82 -0.12
CA ALA A 159 -1.92 7.01 0.60
C ALA A 159 -0.39 7.10 0.56
N LEU A 160 0.30 5.97 0.74
CA LEU A 160 1.75 5.88 0.64
C LEU A 160 2.24 6.26 -0.76
N ALA A 161 1.62 5.70 -1.80
CA ALA A 161 1.99 5.99 -3.19
C ALA A 161 1.76 7.46 -3.56
N LEU A 162 0.64 8.06 -3.12
CA LEU A 162 0.38 9.49 -3.30
C LEU A 162 1.50 10.33 -2.72
N TYR A 163 1.81 10.09 -1.47
CA TYR A 163 2.87 10.84 -0.80
C TYR A 163 4.23 10.67 -1.49
N GLU A 164 4.65 9.43 -1.73
CA GLU A 164 5.99 9.15 -2.26
C GLU A 164 6.18 9.52 -3.73
N LEU A 165 5.12 9.38 -4.55
CA LEU A 165 5.23 9.60 -5.99
C LEU A 165 4.80 11.00 -6.42
N THR A 166 3.96 11.69 -5.63
CA THR A 166 3.44 13.01 -6.00
C THR A 166 3.70 14.10 -4.96
N GLY A 167 4.12 13.74 -3.75
CA GLY A 167 4.22 14.65 -2.61
C GLY A 167 2.85 15.04 -2.02
N GLU A 168 1.76 14.46 -2.50
CA GLU A 168 0.41 14.76 -2.03
C GLU A 168 0.10 13.94 -0.77
N TYR A 169 -0.18 14.63 0.33
CA TYR A 169 -0.66 13.98 1.55
C TYR A 169 -2.18 13.85 1.51
N VAL A 170 -2.69 12.63 1.56
CA VAL A 170 -4.12 12.35 1.74
C VAL A 170 -4.29 11.54 3.02
N PRO A 171 -5.04 12.04 4.01
CA PRO A 171 -5.39 11.26 5.18
C PRO A 171 -6.11 9.97 4.76
N VAL A 172 -5.66 8.83 5.24
CA VAL A 172 -6.37 7.56 5.05
C VAL A 172 -7.66 7.65 5.84
N GLY A 173 -8.82 7.62 5.16
CA GLY A 173 -10.13 7.79 5.80
C GLY A 173 -11.04 8.85 5.16
N SER A 174 -10.55 9.65 4.18
CA SER A 174 -11.36 10.71 3.55
C SER A 174 -12.34 10.25 2.45
N SER A 175 -12.51 8.95 2.23
CA SER A 175 -13.58 8.44 1.38
C SER A 175 -14.88 8.28 2.16
N GLY A 176 -15.67 9.31 2.16
CA GLY A 176 -17.09 9.52 2.39
C GLY A 176 -17.99 8.41 2.93
N SER A 177 -17.61 7.68 3.97
CA SER A 177 -18.55 6.97 4.83
C SER A 177 -17.97 6.89 6.25
N SER A 178 -18.48 7.75 7.10
CA SER A 178 -18.17 7.75 8.53
C SER A 178 -18.62 6.44 9.18
N ARG A 179 -17.76 5.44 9.23
CA ARG A 179 -17.86 4.41 10.26
C ARG A 179 -17.08 4.88 11.48
N LYS A 180 -17.72 4.75 12.64
CA LYS A 180 -17.24 5.19 13.96
C LYS A 180 -15.91 4.55 14.41
N ASP A 181 -15.35 3.64 13.61
CA ASP A 181 -14.23 2.76 13.96
C ASP A 181 -13.07 2.81 12.97
N ASP A 182 -13.03 3.77 12.02
CA ASP A 182 -11.94 3.90 11.08
C ASP A 182 -10.89 4.88 11.58
N PRO A 183 -9.73 4.36 11.88
CA PRO A 183 -8.63 5.19 12.25
C PRO A 183 -7.37 4.76 11.58
N VAL A 184 -6.70 5.52 10.90
CA VAL A 184 -5.24 5.42 10.83
C VAL A 184 -4.72 6.48 9.87
N ALA A 185 -4.12 7.53 10.39
CA ALA A 185 -3.24 8.34 9.57
C ALA A 185 -1.85 7.67 9.58
N VAL A 186 -1.43 7.16 8.44
CA VAL A 186 -0.01 6.79 8.24
C VAL A 186 0.73 8.08 7.93
N ILE A 187 1.64 8.46 8.81
CA ILE A 187 2.49 9.63 8.60
C ILE A 187 3.85 9.13 8.15
N PRO A 188 4.25 9.41 6.91
CA PRO A 188 5.57 9.06 6.45
C PRO A 188 6.61 9.91 7.18
N ILE A 189 7.69 9.28 7.60
CA ILE A 189 8.83 9.94 8.22
C ILE A 189 9.92 10.07 7.15
N THR A 190 10.32 11.30 6.85
CA THR A 190 11.49 11.55 6.02
C THR A 190 12.75 11.48 6.89
N VAL A 191 13.68 10.62 6.51
CA VAL A 191 14.99 10.52 7.18
C VAL A 191 15.95 11.51 6.51
N ALA A 192 16.54 12.39 7.29
CA ALA A 192 17.54 13.33 6.81
C ALA A 192 18.89 12.64 6.52
N ALA A 193 19.78 13.31 5.83
CA ALA A 193 21.10 12.77 5.47
C ALA A 193 21.99 12.41 6.67
N ASP A 194 21.70 12.95 7.83
CA ASP A 194 22.37 12.64 9.11
C ASP A 194 21.70 11.48 9.88
N ASN A 195 20.82 10.74 9.22
CA ASN A 195 20.04 9.66 9.81
C ASN A 195 19.04 10.08 10.90
N THR A 196 18.72 11.36 11.02
CA THR A 196 17.66 11.86 11.90
C THR A 196 16.33 11.96 11.17
N PHE A 197 15.23 11.91 11.91
CA PHE A 197 13.90 12.15 11.39
C PHE A 197 13.03 12.90 12.40
N ARG A 198 12.07 13.66 11.86
CA ARG A 198 11.05 14.35 12.64
C ARG A 198 9.74 14.36 11.90
N SER A 199 8.66 14.05 12.60
CA SER A 199 7.30 14.15 12.08
C SER A 199 6.36 14.68 13.14
N SER A 200 5.30 15.34 12.73
CA SER A 200 4.26 15.85 13.64
C SER A 200 2.91 15.29 13.25
N VAL A 201 2.18 14.82 14.24
CA VAL A 201 0.83 14.31 14.11
C VAL A 201 -0.11 15.27 14.81
N MET A 202 -1.03 15.85 14.05
CA MET A 202 -2.10 16.66 14.63
C MET A 202 -3.38 15.83 14.69
N ALA A 203 -4.01 15.77 15.84
CA ALA A 203 -5.39 15.34 15.97
C ALA A 203 -6.29 16.56 15.73
N GLU A 204 -6.69 16.80 14.50
CA GLU A 204 -7.71 17.80 14.22
C GLU A 204 -9.07 17.30 14.71
N ALA A 205 -9.58 17.94 15.75
CA ALA A 205 -10.98 17.84 16.10
C ALA A 205 -11.75 18.79 15.16
N GLY A 206 -12.42 18.24 14.16
CA GLY A 206 -13.44 19.01 13.44
C GLY A 206 -14.53 19.45 14.43
N GLY A 207 -14.71 20.75 14.55
CA GLY A 207 -15.84 21.56 14.96
C GLY A 207 -16.65 21.28 16.21
N ASP A 208 -16.72 20.08 16.75
CA ASP A 208 -17.41 19.75 18.00
C ASP A 208 -16.47 18.98 18.92
N SER A 209 -16.41 19.40 20.17
CA SER A 209 -15.51 18.88 21.22
C SER A 209 -15.57 17.36 21.37
N ILE A 210 -14.88 16.65 20.51
CA ILE A 210 -14.69 15.22 20.66
C ILE A 210 -13.47 15.04 21.57
N VAL A 211 -13.74 14.65 22.79
CA VAL A 211 -12.71 14.16 23.72
C VAL A 211 -12.20 12.85 23.14
N VAL A 212 -11.02 12.86 22.53
CA VAL A 212 -10.32 11.63 22.16
C VAL A 212 -9.98 10.92 23.43
N ALA A 213 -10.70 9.86 23.76
CA ALA A 213 -10.54 9.16 25.02
C ALA A 213 -9.19 8.44 25.09
N ARG A 214 -8.68 7.97 23.94
CA ARG A 214 -7.37 7.30 23.83
C ARG A 214 -6.82 7.46 22.41
N ALA A 215 -5.50 7.61 22.31
CA ALA A 215 -4.76 7.60 21.07
C ALA A 215 -3.49 6.75 21.22
N TRP A 216 -3.11 6.04 20.17
CA TRP A 216 -1.88 5.26 20.15
C TRP A 216 -1.04 5.64 18.96
N ILE A 217 0.28 5.71 19.17
CA ILE A 217 1.27 5.81 18.10
C ILE A 217 1.97 4.48 17.99
N THR A 218 1.96 3.89 16.79
CA THR A 218 2.78 2.74 16.46
C THR A 218 3.97 3.20 15.64
N VAL A 219 5.16 2.90 16.10
CA VAL A 219 6.41 3.14 15.39
C VAL A 219 7.09 1.82 15.09
N GLY A 220 7.66 1.71 13.90
CA GLY A 220 8.33 0.49 13.46
C GLY A 220 9.65 0.79 12.77
N SER A 221 10.57 -0.16 12.82
CA SER A 221 11.82 -0.12 12.09
C SER A 221 11.96 -1.38 11.26
N THR A 222 12.15 -1.24 9.94
CA THR A 222 12.18 -2.37 9.00
C THR A 222 13.55 -2.65 8.39
N TRP A 223 14.54 -1.78 8.56
CA TRP A 223 15.84 -1.92 7.88
C TRP A 223 17.04 -1.57 8.75
N GLY A 224 16.85 -1.50 10.05
CA GLY A 224 17.88 -1.20 11.02
C GLY A 224 17.28 -0.96 12.39
N ASN A 225 18.08 -0.67 13.38
CA ASN A 225 17.60 -0.26 14.69
C ASN A 225 17.26 1.22 14.65
N SER A 226 16.21 1.61 15.32
CA SER A 226 15.80 3.02 15.39
C SER A 226 15.51 3.41 16.83
N SER A 227 15.92 4.61 17.21
CA SER A 227 15.52 5.23 18.47
C SER A 227 14.47 6.29 18.19
N PHE A 228 13.43 6.32 19.01
CA PHE A 228 12.30 7.25 18.89
C PHE A 228 12.13 8.06 20.17
N VAL A 229 11.75 9.31 20.01
CA VAL A 229 11.22 10.17 21.07
C VAL A 229 9.82 10.60 20.65
N ILE A 230 8.82 10.23 21.43
CA ILE A 230 7.44 10.68 21.23
C ILE A 230 7.12 11.72 22.28
N THR A 231 6.67 12.89 21.84
CA THR A 231 6.23 13.99 22.70
C THR A 231 4.78 14.30 22.38
N ALA A 232 3.88 14.13 23.35
CA ALA A 232 2.48 14.54 23.21
C ALA A 232 2.22 15.87 23.92
N LEU A 233 1.45 16.73 23.28
CA LEU A 233 1.13 18.07 23.76
C LEU A 233 -0.39 18.27 23.80
N ASP A 234 -0.85 19.12 24.73
CA ASP A 234 -2.22 19.60 24.76
C ASP A 234 -2.47 20.71 23.73
N GLY A 235 -3.71 21.23 23.67
CA GLY A 235 -4.10 22.32 22.76
C GLY A 235 -3.40 23.66 23.02
N GLY A 236 -2.75 23.83 24.17
CA GLY A 236 -1.96 25.00 24.52
C GLY A 236 -0.46 24.82 24.29
N GLY A 237 -0.04 23.66 23.76
CA GLY A 237 1.37 23.36 23.52
C GLY A 237 2.15 22.86 24.75
N ARG A 238 1.46 22.54 25.83
CA ARG A 238 2.09 21.97 27.04
C ARG A 238 2.38 20.50 26.81
N VAL A 239 3.59 20.06 27.17
CA VAL A 239 3.97 18.64 27.14
C VAL A 239 3.18 17.84 28.17
N LEU A 240 2.42 16.86 27.70
CA LEU A 240 1.68 15.91 28.52
C LEU A 240 2.53 14.68 28.84
N VAL A 241 3.28 14.20 27.84
CA VAL A 241 4.22 13.08 28.01
C VAL A 241 5.35 13.22 27.00
N GLN A 242 6.53 12.78 27.40
CA GLN A 242 7.65 12.54 26.50
C GLN A 242 8.26 11.18 26.85
N GLN A 243 8.35 10.31 25.86
CA GLN A 243 8.91 8.97 26.04
C GLN A 243 9.97 8.69 24.98
N ARG A 244 11.07 8.07 25.41
CA ARG A 244 12.13 7.59 24.53
C ARG A 244 12.19 6.06 24.59
N PHE A 245 12.38 5.43 23.44
CA PHE A 245 12.56 3.99 23.34
C PHE A 245 13.28 3.61 22.05
N ASP A 246 13.90 2.45 22.08
CA ASP A 246 14.57 1.85 20.93
C ASP A 246 13.68 0.76 20.34
N VAL A 247 13.61 0.72 19.01
CA VAL A 247 12.89 -0.31 18.26
C VAL A 247 13.92 -1.06 17.42
N PRO A 248 14.17 -2.33 17.74
CA PRO A 248 15.05 -3.18 16.95
C PRO A 248 14.55 -3.37 15.52
N ASN A 249 15.46 -3.76 14.65
CA ASN A 249 15.13 -4.11 13.26
C ASN A 249 13.95 -5.10 13.17
N ASN A 250 13.02 -4.84 12.26
CA ASN A 250 11.79 -5.61 12.03
C ASN A 250 10.83 -5.70 13.24
N ASN A 251 10.91 -4.75 14.15
CA ASN A 251 9.98 -4.63 15.28
C ASN A 251 9.12 -3.38 15.20
N THR A 252 8.02 -3.40 15.96
CA THR A 252 7.12 -2.27 16.15
C THR A 252 6.88 -2.03 17.64
N ARG A 253 6.56 -0.80 18.00
CA ARG A 253 6.11 -0.44 19.33
C ARG A 253 4.89 0.45 19.29
N VAL A 254 3.93 0.14 20.14
CA VAL A 254 2.71 0.94 20.31
C VAL A 254 2.89 1.78 21.60
N VAL A 255 2.62 3.06 21.47
CA VAL A 255 2.69 4.01 22.58
C VAL A 255 1.32 4.67 22.76
N GLU A 256 0.71 4.49 23.93
CA GLU A 256 -0.55 5.14 24.28
C GLU A 256 -0.27 6.62 24.61
N LEU A 257 -1.07 7.51 24.04
CA LEU A 257 -1.00 8.93 24.32
C LEU A 257 -1.99 9.29 25.43
N PRO A 258 -1.60 10.19 26.37
CA PRO A 258 -2.51 10.64 27.42
C PRO A 258 -3.78 11.27 26.86
N GLY A 259 -4.89 11.13 27.59
CA GLY A 259 -6.13 11.86 27.29
C GLY A 259 -5.85 13.38 27.25
N GLY A 260 -6.45 14.07 26.29
CA GLY A 260 -6.24 15.51 26.06
C GLY A 260 -5.08 15.83 25.11
N SER A 261 -4.36 14.86 24.57
CA SER A 261 -3.37 15.08 23.53
C SER A 261 -4.02 15.66 22.27
N LYS A 262 -3.46 16.76 21.75
CA LYS A 262 -3.90 17.43 20.51
C LYS A 262 -2.82 17.38 19.43
N LEU A 263 -1.58 17.24 19.82
CA LEU A 263 -0.43 17.13 18.93
C LEU A 263 0.52 16.09 19.49
N ALA A 264 1.09 15.28 18.64
CA ALA A 264 2.24 14.46 19.00
C ALA A 264 3.36 14.67 17.98
N THR A 265 4.59 14.79 18.45
CA THR A 265 5.79 14.78 17.62
C THR A 265 6.51 13.45 17.79
N VAL A 266 7.03 12.93 16.69
CA VAL A 266 7.87 11.74 16.66
C VAL A 266 9.20 12.14 16.06
N GLU A 267 10.25 12.03 16.85
CA GLU A 267 11.61 12.35 16.45
C GLU A 267 12.51 11.13 16.70
N GLY A 268 13.62 11.03 15.98
CA GLY A 268 14.55 9.94 16.29
C GLY A 268 15.73 9.84 15.35
N ARG A 269 16.42 8.72 15.51
CA ARG A 269 17.54 8.30 14.66
C ARG A 269 17.38 6.86 14.24
N THR A 270 17.89 6.53 13.07
CA THR A 270 17.96 5.16 12.56
C THR A 270 19.36 4.85 12.07
N ASP A 271 19.82 3.61 12.24
CA ASP A 271 21.05 3.11 11.65
C ASP A 271 20.84 2.52 10.24
N ALA A 272 19.59 2.54 9.76
CA ALA A 272 19.24 2.08 8.42
C ALA A 272 19.90 2.98 7.36
N LYS A 273 20.68 2.38 6.47
CA LYS A 273 21.37 3.10 5.37
C LYS A 273 20.48 3.59 4.24
N ALA A 274 19.22 3.22 4.22
CA ALA A 274 18.22 3.73 3.30
C ALA A 274 16.84 3.26 3.74
N ILE A 275 15.87 4.17 3.82
CA ILE A 275 14.44 4.01 3.84
C ILE A 275 13.77 4.25 5.20
N PRO A 276 12.71 5.05 5.14
CA PRO A 276 12.07 5.60 6.32
C PRO A 276 11.34 4.53 7.14
N ALA A 277 11.49 4.62 8.44
CA ALA A 277 10.56 4.03 9.36
C ALA A 277 9.17 4.63 9.12
N ALA A 278 8.16 3.80 8.93
CA ALA A 278 6.78 4.27 8.88
C ALA A 278 6.26 4.44 10.31
N ALA A 279 5.84 5.63 10.67
CA ALA A 279 5.04 5.83 11.88
C ALA A 279 3.58 5.65 11.51
N LEU A 280 2.92 4.72 12.19
CA LEU A 280 1.50 4.50 12.09
C LEU A 280 0.84 5.17 13.30
N VAL A 281 -0.03 6.12 13.08
CA VAL A 281 -0.86 6.66 14.14
C VAL A 281 -2.26 6.11 13.99
N SER A 282 -2.68 5.33 14.97
CA SER A 282 -4.05 4.87 15.09
C SER A 282 -4.73 5.74 16.14
N LEU A 283 -5.74 6.48 15.75
CA LEU A 283 -6.65 7.17 16.66
C LEU A 283 -7.89 6.27 16.83
N ASN A 284 -7.98 5.53 17.93
CA ASN A 284 -9.21 4.86 18.28
C ASN A 284 -10.04 5.81 19.13
N ARG A 285 -11.34 5.91 18.80
CA ARG A 285 -12.35 6.64 19.54
C ARG A 285 -13.05 5.72 20.55
#